data_08d17f0b741d80f5f552e8e10ed320da
#
_entry.id   08d17f0b741d80f5f552e8e10ed320da
#
_cell.length_a   1.000
_cell.length_b   1.000
_cell.length_c   1.000
_cell.angle_alpha   90.00
_cell.angle_beta   90.00
_cell.angle_gamma   90.00
#
_symmetry.space_group_name_H-M   'P 1'
#
loop_
_entity.id
_entity.type
_entity.pdbx_description
1 polymer ?
#
loop_
_entity_poly.entity_id
_entity_poly.type
_entity_poly.pdbx_seq_one_letter_code
_entity_poly.pdbx_strand_id
1 'polypeptide(L)'
;LITKFKCPVLIIPENAVFKIPQEIAFPTDYNIFYEPTILKNISEFIKMYNAAIRVLHVAKKNETLTEFQMGNKDFLNDYFLDENHSFHKLTSKKIENGVQCFFESRNIDLIIMVAKNLNLFQRILFKPTVEEISYHIEIPFLVLHE
;
A
#
# COMPACT_ATOMS: atom_id res chain seq x y z
N LEU A 1 -7.63 -15.56 5.72
CA LEU A 1 -7.44 -16.33 4.49
C LEU A 1 -6.28 -15.76 3.65
N ILE A 2 -6.31 -14.47 3.35
CA ILE A 2 -5.31 -13.78 2.51
C ILE A 2 -3.87 -13.98 2.99
N THR A 3 -3.65 -13.98 4.30
CA THR A 3 -2.31 -14.12 4.91
C THR A 3 -1.78 -15.57 4.97
N LYS A 4 -2.57 -16.55 4.58
CA LYS A 4 -2.19 -17.98 4.58
C LYS A 4 -1.58 -18.45 3.25
N PHE A 5 -1.72 -17.69 2.20
CA PHE A 5 -1.13 -18.02 0.90
C PHE A 5 0.35 -17.60 0.88
N LYS A 6 1.16 -18.38 0.15
CA LYS A 6 2.58 -18.09 -0.08
C LYS A 6 2.84 -17.53 -1.50
N CYS A 7 1.81 -17.04 -2.13
CA CYS A 7 1.91 -16.44 -3.46
C CYS A 7 1.21 -15.07 -3.47
N PRO A 8 1.53 -14.19 -4.42
CA PRO A 8 0.80 -12.95 -4.60
C PRO A 8 -0.70 -13.20 -4.81
N VAL A 9 -1.53 -12.43 -4.14
CA VAL A 9 -3.00 -12.54 -4.21
C VAL A 9 -3.58 -11.21 -4.67
N LEU A 10 -4.21 -11.21 -5.83
CA LEU A 10 -4.97 -10.06 -6.32
C LEU A 10 -6.42 -10.20 -5.87
N ILE A 11 -6.93 -9.22 -5.19
CA ILE A 11 -8.30 -9.16 -4.71
C ILE A 11 -9.03 -8.04 -5.45
N ILE A 12 -10.14 -8.41 -6.06
CA ILE A 12 -10.98 -7.49 -6.82
C ILE A 12 -12.31 -7.36 -6.06
N PRO A 13 -12.59 -6.19 -5.47
CA PRO A 13 -13.88 -5.92 -4.84
C PRO A 13 -15.03 -6.05 -5.84
N GLU A 14 -16.22 -6.43 -5.36
CA GLU A 14 -17.39 -6.70 -6.20
C GLU A 14 -17.76 -5.53 -7.10
N ASN A 15 -17.66 -4.31 -6.60
CA ASN A 15 -17.98 -3.08 -7.35
C ASN A 15 -16.80 -2.43 -8.05
N ALA A 16 -15.64 -3.08 -8.05
CA ALA A 16 -14.46 -2.54 -8.72
C ALA A 16 -14.64 -2.53 -10.23
N VAL A 17 -14.34 -1.40 -10.86
CA VAL A 17 -14.28 -1.29 -12.31
C VAL A 17 -12.87 -1.58 -12.77
N PHE A 18 -12.72 -2.49 -13.73
CA PHE A 18 -11.42 -2.79 -14.30
C PHE A 18 -10.82 -1.57 -14.98
N LYS A 19 -9.58 -1.26 -14.60
CA LYS A 19 -8.74 -0.26 -15.25
C LYS A 19 -7.33 -0.81 -15.38
N ILE A 20 -6.62 -0.41 -16.43
CA ILE A 20 -5.17 -0.63 -16.50
C ILE A 20 -4.53 0.21 -15.41
N PRO A 21 -3.75 -0.37 -14.49
CA PRO A 21 -3.15 0.37 -13.39
C PRO A 21 -2.18 1.45 -13.90
N GLN A 22 -2.45 2.69 -13.57
CA GLN A 22 -1.60 3.85 -13.87
C GLN A 22 -1.08 4.50 -12.59
N GLU A 23 -1.92 4.58 -11.56
CA GLU A 23 -1.61 5.15 -10.25
C GLU A 23 -1.72 4.06 -9.19
N ILE A 24 -0.58 3.60 -8.69
CA ILE A 24 -0.48 2.53 -7.71
C ILE A 24 -0.14 3.13 -6.36
N ALA A 25 -0.97 2.88 -5.36
CA ALA A 25 -0.64 3.23 -3.98
C ALA A 25 0.10 2.09 -3.28
N PHE A 26 1.14 2.44 -2.55
CA PHE A 26 1.88 1.53 -1.68
C PHE A 26 1.90 2.08 -0.25
N PRO A 27 0.85 1.84 0.53
CA PRO A 27 0.80 2.24 1.93
C PRO A 27 1.82 1.44 2.74
N THR A 28 2.59 2.15 3.57
CA THR A 28 3.57 1.53 4.46
C THR A 28 3.80 2.36 5.71
N ASP A 29 4.12 1.72 6.82
CA ASP A 29 4.61 2.35 8.04
C ASP A 29 6.15 2.32 8.14
N TYR A 30 6.83 1.81 7.11
CA TYR A 30 8.28 1.59 7.05
C TYR A 30 8.84 0.68 8.15
N ASN A 31 7.99 -0.07 8.82
CA ASN A 31 8.38 -0.87 9.98
C ASN A 31 8.54 -2.36 9.69
N ILE A 32 8.88 -2.68 8.46
CA ILE A 32 9.19 -4.04 7.99
C ILE A 32 10.46 -4.05 7.15
N PHE A 33 11.12 -5.20 7.05
CA PHE A 33 12.11 -5.43 6.00
C PHE A 33 11.41 -5.65 4.67
N TYR A 34 11.91 -5.01 3.63
CA TYR A 34 11.42 -5.19 2.26
C TYR A 34 12.31 -6.21 1.56
N GLU A 35 11.79 -7.42 1.39
CA GLU A 35 12.50 -8.48 0.69
C GLU A 35 12.75 -8.10 -0.78
N PRO A 36 13.96 -8.34 -1.31
CA PRO A 36 14.29 -8.01 -2.70
C PRO A 36 13.35 -8.63 -3.73
N THR A 37 12.85 -9.83 -3.47
CA THR A 37 11.88 -10.52 -4.34
C THR A 37 10.54 -9.78 -4.40
N ILE A 38 10.07 -9.24 -3.28
CA ILE A 38 8.85 -8.43 -3.22
C ILE A 38 9.03 -7.15 -4.03
N LEU A 39 10.12 -6.43 -3.80
CA LEU A 39 10.40 -5.19 -4.51
C LEU A 39 10.57 -5.40 -6.01
N LYS A 40 11.21 -6.51 -6.40
CA LYS A 40 11.32 -6.90 -7.80
C LYS A 40 9.96 -7.12 -8.45
N ASN A 41 9.06 -7.83 -7.76
CA ASN A 41 7.69 -8.04 -8.26
C ASN A 41 6.94 -6.72 -8.43
N ILE A 42 7.09 -5.78 -7.51
CA ILE A 42 6.50 -4.44 -7.62
C ILE A 42 7.07 -3.70 -8.84
N SER A 43 8.39 -3.69 -8.97
CA SER A 43 9.08 -3.00 -10.08
C SER A 43 8.70 -3.58 -11.44
N GLU A 44 8.63 -4.90 -11.57
CA GLU A 44 8.19 -5.56 -12.81
C GLU A 44 6.74 -5.19 -13.15
N PHE A 45 5.86 -5.11 -12.14
CA PHE A 45 4.48 -4.70 -12.33
C PHE A 45 4.36 -3.25 -12.80
N ILE A 46 5.12 -2.33 -12.17
CA ILE A 46 5.19 -0.91 -12.56
C ILE A 46 5.64 -0.80 -14.03
N LYS A 47 6.71 -1.50 -14.41
CA LYS A 47 7.25 -1.47 -15.78
C LYS A 47 6.28 -2.05 -16.81
N MET A 48 5.62 -3.15 -16.47
CA MET A 48 4.66 -3.82 -17.36
C MET A 48 3.52 -2.89 -17.78
N TYR A 49 3.02 -2.07 -16.86
CA TYR A 49 1.90 -1.17 -17.09
C TYR A 49 2.29 0.29 -17.32
N ASN A 50 3.59 0.61 -17.27
CA ASN A 50 4.10 1.97 -17.28
C ASN A 50 3.40 2.85 -16.23
N ALA A 51 3.21 2.29 -15.03
CA ALA A 51 2.50 2.90 -13.92
C ALA A 51 3.40 3.76 -13.05
N ALA A 52 2.81 4.58 -12.21
CA ALA A 52 3.49 5.32 -11.15
C ALA A 52 3.20 4.69 -9.79
N ILE A 53 4.21 4.58 -8.93
CA ILE A 53 4.04 4.13 -7.55
C ILE A 53 4.05 5.32 -6.58
N ARG A 54 3.04 5.38 -5.71
CA ARG A 54 2.86 6.41 -4.69
C ARG A 54 3.02 5.76 -3.32
N VAL A 55 4.20 5.90 -2.74
CA VAL A 55 4.48 5.39 -1.40
C VAL A 55 3.82 6.31 -0.38
N LEU A 56 2.91 5.77 0.41
CA LEU A 56 2.10 6.53 1.36
C LEU A 56 2.40 6.13 2.80
N HIS A 57 2.78 7.10 3.62
CA HIS A 57 2.85 6.96 5.06
C HIS A 57 1.82 7.86 5.74
N VAL A 58 0.97 7.29 6.58
CA VAL A 58 0.01 8.05 7.39
C VAL A 58 0.51 8.10 8.83
N ALA A 59 0.91 9.29 9.25
CA ALA A 59 1.43 9.55 10.59
C ALA A 59 0.35 10.10 11.51
N LYS A 60 0.47 9.84 12.80
CA LYS A 60 -0.26 10.59 13.83
C LYS A 60 0.37 11.97 14.00
N LYS A 61 -0.38 12.89 14.63
CA LYS A 61 0.13 14.23 14.94
C LYS A 61 1.40 14.13 15.81
N ASN A 62 2.45 14.85 15.41
CA ASN A 62 3.78 14.86 16.06
C ASN A 62 4.53 13.51 16.04
N GLU A 63 4.13 12.57 15.20
CA GLU A 63 4.85 11.32 14.98
C GLU A 63 6.10 11.56 14.14
N THR A 64 7.24 11.08 14.62
CA THR A 64 8.52 11.07 13.90
C THR A 64 8.89 9.63 13.57
N LEU A 65 9.53 9.43 12.43
CA LEU A 65 10.07 8.13 12.06
C LEU A 65 11.26 7.77 12.94
N THR A 66 11.36 6.51 13.33
CA THR A 66 12.55 5.96 13.97
C THR A 66 13.71 5.87 12.96
N GLU A 67 14.94 5.65 13.43
CA GLU A 67 16.10 5.42 12.55
C GLU A 67 15.88 4.22 11.63
N PHE A 68 15.28 3.16 12.13
CA PHE A 68 14.91 1.98 11.34
C PHE A 68 13.92 2.32 10.23
N GLN A 69 12.88 3.07 10.54
CA GLN A 69 11.90 3.50 9.55
C GLN A 69 12.48 4.46 8.51
N MET A 70 13.35 5.37 8.93
CA MET A 70 14.07 6.28 8.02
C MET A 70 14.96 5.49 7.05
N GLY A 71 15.72 4.52 7.55
CA GLY A 71 16.57 3.65 6.72
C GLY A 71 15.74 2.87 5.69
N ASN A 72 14.59 2.32 6.10
CA ASN A 72 13.68 1.62 5.19
C ASN A 72 13.07 2.54 4.13
N LYS A 73 12.72 3.76 4.49
CA LYS A 73 12.22 4.77 3.54
C LYS A 73 13.29 5.12 2.51
N ASP A 74 14.52 5.37 2.96
CA ASP A 74 15.64 5.69 2.07
C ASP A 74 15.96 4.52 1.14
N PHE A 75 15.94 3.29 1.66
CA PHE A 75 16.10 2.08 0.87
C PHE A 75 15.04 1.96 -0.23
N LEU A 76 13.76 2.22 0.07
CA LEU A 76 12.70 2.21 -0.93
C LEU A 76 12.90 3.32 -1.98
N ASN A 77 13.33 4.51 -1.55
CA ASN A 77 13.59 5.61 -2.46
C ASN A 77 14.71 5.26 -3.45
N ASP A 78 15.80 4.69 -2.96
CA ASP A 78 16.91 4.24 -3.81
C ASP A 78 16.50 3.11 -4.74
N TYR A 79 15.68 2.19 -4.25
CA TYR A 79 15.20 1.06 -5.06
C TYR A 79 14.32 1.50 -6.24
N PHE A 80 13.43 2.47 -6.02
CA PHE A 80 12.52 2.97 -7.04
C PHE A 80 13.06 4.17 -7.84
N LEU A 81 14.34 4.47 -7.72
CA LEU A 81 14.95 5.67 -8.32
C LEU A 81 14.67 5.79 -9.83
N ASP A 82 14.71 4.67 -10.55
CA ASP A 82 14.50 4.61 -12.00
C ASP A 82 13.02 4.47 -12.39
N GLU A 83 12.13 4.40 -11.41
CA GLU A 83 10.70 4.25 -11.63
C GLU A 83 9.98 5.59 -11.45
N ASN A 84 8.81 5.75 -12.06
CA ASN A 84 7.95 6.90 -11.74
C ASN A 84 7.39 6.71 -10.33
N HIS A 85 7.99 7.38 -9.35
CA HIS A 85 7.64 7.23 -7.94
C HIS A 85 7.53 8.56 -7.22
N SER A 86 6.79 8.57 -6.13
CA SER A 86 6.75 9.68 -5.18
C SER A 86 6.41 9.20 -3.77
N PHE A 87 6.90 9.93 -2.78
CA PHE A 87 6.65 9.66 -1.37
C PHE A 87 5.70 10.70 -0.80
N HIS A 88 4.71 10.23 -0.07
CA HIS A 88 3.68 11.08 0.54
C HIS A 88 3.59 10.78 2.03
N LYS A 89 3.49 11.83 2.82
CA LYS A 89 3.21 11.76 4.25
C LYS A 89 1.92 12.54 4.53
N LEU A 90 0.96 11.86 5.10
CA LEU A 90 -0.26 12.48 5.59
C LEU A 90 -0.30 12.41 7.11
N THR A 91 -0.90 13.40 7.71
CA THR A 91 -1.19 13.40 9.15
C THR A 91 -2.68 13.21 9.35
N SER A 92 -3.05 12.16 10.06
CA SER A 92 -4.44 11.86 10.37
C SER A 92 -4.58 11.26 11.76
N LYS A 93 -5.69 11.54 12.44
CA LYS A 93 -6.04 10.88 13.71
C LYS A 93 -6.31 9.39 13.52
N LYS A 94 -6.82 9.01 12.35
CA LYS A 94 -7.13 7.64 11.96
C LYS A 94 -6.45 7.33 10.63
N ILE A 95 -5.68 6.26 10.58
CA ILE A 95 -4.94 5.82 9.40
C ILE A 95 -5.89 5.59 8.22
N GLU A 96 -7.00 4.90 8.46
CA GLU A 96 -8.00 4.58 7.45
C GLU A 96 -8.58 5.81 6.76
N ASN A 97 -8.81 6.90 7.49
CA ASN A 97 -9.33 8.14 6.91
C ASN A 97 -8.27 8.84 6.03
N GLY A 98 -7.02 8.85 6.47
CA GLY A 98 -5.91 9.41 5.70
C GLY A 98 -5.69 8.66 4.38
N VAL A 99 -5.74 7.33 4.46
CA VAL A 99 -5.60 6.47 3.29
C VAL A 99 -6.76 6.66 2.30
N GLN A 100 -7.98 6.68 2.79
CA GLN A 100 -9.17 6.90 1.94
C GLN A 100 -9.10 8.24 1.22
N CYS A 101 -8.80 9.32 1.94
CA CYS A 101 -8.65 10.64 1.36
C CYS A 101 -7.56 10.68 0.27
N PHE A 102 -6.43 10.01 0.52
CA PHE A 102 -5.36 9.92 -0.47
C PHE A 102 -5.79 9.17 -1.73
N PHE A 103 -6.47 8.04 -1.58
CA PHE A 103 -6.92 7.24 -2.71
C PHE A 103 -7.89 8.00 -3.61
N GLU A 104 -8.83 8.72 -3.00
CA GLU A 104 -9.81 9.54 -3.73
C GLU A 104 -9.15 10.72 -4.43
N SER A 105 -8.25 11.44 -3.74
CA SER A 105 -7.60 12.65 -4.28
C SER A 105 -6.61 12.36 -5.41
N ARG A 106 -6.06 11.15 -5.46
CA ARG A 106 -5.02 10.74 -6.43
C ARG A 106 -5.54 9.81 -7.52
N ASN A 107 -6.82 9.47 -7.53
CA ASN A 107 -7.40 8.51 -8.48
C ASN A 107 -6.61 7.19 -8.52
N ILE A 108 -6.33 6.61 -7.36
CA ILE A 108 -5.59 5.37 -7.24
C ILE A 108 -6.36 4.22 -7.90
N ASP A 109 -5.68 3.48 -8.76
CA ASP A 109 -6.25 2.36 -9.53
C ASP A 109 -5.97 1.00 -8.91
N LEU A 110 -4.87 0.89 -8.18
CA LEU A 110 -4.43 -0.35 -7.54
C LEU A 110 -3.72 -0.03 -6.23
N ILE A 111 -3.93 -0.89 -5.25
CA ILE A 111 -3.20 -0.85 -3.98
C ILE A 111 -2.28 -2.06 -3.94
N ILE A 112 -1.00 -1.85 -3.63
CA ILE A 112 -0.06 -2.94 -3.34
C ILE A 112 0.29 -2.90 -1.86
N MET A 113 0.24 -4.05 -1.21
CA MET A 113 0.58 -4.20 0.20
C MET A 113 1.41 -5.45 0.43
N VAL A 114 2.23 -5.44 1.47
CA VAL A 114 3.00 -6.60 1.91
C VAL A 114 2.26 -7.29 3.06
N ALA A 115 2.00 -8.58 2.94
CA ALA A 115 1.25 -9.36 3.94
C ALA A 115 1.88 -9.33 5.33
N LYS A 116 3.20 -9.23 5.41
CA LYS A 116 3.96 -9.09 6.66
C LYS A 116 3.59 -7.85 7.46
N ASN A 117 3.15 -6.78 6.79
CA ASN A 117 2.64 -5.56 7.42
C ASN A 117 1.15 -5.70 7.80
N LEU A 118 0.83 -6.76 8.52
CA LEU A 118 -0.54 -7.21 8.80
C LEU A 118 -1.39 -6.15 9.52
N ASN A 119 -0.81 -5.44 10.48
CA ASN A 119 -1.55 -4.44 11.25
C ASN A 119 -2.01 -3.27 10.37
N LEU A 120 -1.12 -2.77 9.53
CA LEU A 120 -1.44 -1.72 8.56
C LEU A 120 -2.45 -2.22 7.54
N PHE A 121 -2.24 -3.42 7.03
CA PHE A 121 -3.11 -4.11 6.09
C PHE A 121 -4.55 -4.22 6.60
N GLN A 122 -4.75 -4.68 7.83
CA GLN A 122 -6.07 -4.82 8.43
C GLN A 122 -6.79 -3.47 8.60
N ARG A 123 -6.07 -2.43 9.01
CA ARG A 123 -6.63 -1.09 9.17
C ARG A 123 -7.08 -0.45 7.87
N ILE A 124 -6.35 -0.71 6.79
CA ILE A 124 -6.66 -0.13 5.48
C ILE A 124 -7.83 -0.83 4.81
N LEU A 125 -7.85 -2.15 4.82
CA LEU A 125 -8.81 -2.93 4.04
C LEU A 125 -10.11 -3.23 4.77
N PHE A 126 -10.09 -3.31 6.09
CA PHE A 126 -11.26 -3.71 6.87
C PHE A 126 -11.69 -2.58 7.80
N LYS A 127 -12.95 -2.19 7.68
CA LYS A 127 -13.59 -1.29 8.63
C LYS A 127 -14.48 -2.11 9.57
N PRO A 128 -14.17 -2.20 10.88
CA PRO A 128 -15.07 -2.83 11.82
C PRO A 128 -16.33 -1.98 11.96
N THR A 129 -17.48 -2.55 11.63
CA THR A 129 -18.79 -2.05 12.03
C THR A 129 -19.28 -2.85 13.23
N VAL A 130 -20.28 -2.35 13.94
CA VAL A 130 -20.83 -3.00 15.14
C VAL A 130 -21.35 -4.42 14.86
N GLU A 131 -21.68 -4.73 13.61
CA GLU A 131 -22.29 -5.98 13.20
C GLU A 131 -21.46 -6.80 12.21
N GLU A 132 -20.56 -6.17 11.41
CA GLU A 132 -19.82 -6.87 10.36
C GLU A 132 -18.45 -6.22 10.10
N ILE A 133 -17.46 -7.04 9.69
CA ILE A 133 -16.22 -6.58 9.08
C ILE A 133 -16.47 -6.53 7.57
N SER A 134 -16.57 -5.33 7.01
CA SER A 134 -16.79 -5.16 5.57
C SER A 134 -15.61 -4.45 4.90
N TYR A 135 -15.39 -4.77 3.63
CA TYR A 135 -14.50 -3.99 2.79
C TYR A 135 -15.14 -2.62 2.55
N HIS A 136 -14.37 -1.55 2.79
CA HIS A 136 -14.78 -0.18 2.46
C HIS A 136 -14.00 0.40 1.28
N ILE A 137 -13.10 -0.38 0.70
CA ILE A 137 -12.28 0.01 -0.44
C ILE A 137 -12.80 -0.71 -1.68
N GLU A 138 -13.12 0.06 -2.73
CA GLU A 138 -13.60 -0.45 -4.03
C GLU A 138 -12.47 -0.59 -5.06
N ILE A 139 -11.22 -0.31 -4.65
CA ILE A 139 -10.04 -0.40 -5.49
C ILE A 139 -9.46 -1.81 -5.39
N PRO A 140 -9.07 -2.45 -6.51
CA PRO A 140 -8.35 -3.71 -6.46
C PRO A 140 -7.06 -3.61 -5.65
N PHE A 141 -6.71 -4.66 -4.93
CA PHE A 141 -5.48 -4.69 -4.14
C PHE A 141 -4.70 -5.99 -4.32
N LEU A 142 -3.40 -5.82 -4.49
CA LEU A 142 -2.43 -6.88 -4.63
C LEU A 142 -1.70 -7.07 -3.31
N VAL A 143 -1.78 -8.26 -2.75
CA VAL A 143 -1.06 -8.64 -1.53
C VAL A 143 0.13 -9.49 -1.91
N LEU A 144 1.31 -9.03 -1.56
CA LEU A 144 2.57 -9.72 -1.81
C LEU A 144 2.99 -10.51 -0.55
N HIS A 145 3.41 -11.73 -0.75
CA HIS A 145 3.89 -12.65 0.28
C HIS A 145 5.36 -12.96 0.04
N GLU A 146 6.09 -13.22 1.14
CA GLU A 146 7.48 -13.70 1.12
C GLU A 146 7.57 -15.19 0.77
#